data_4137e95f228721abb5e1ff191cc32b5d
#
_entry.id   4137e95f228721abb5e1ff191cc32b5d
#
_cell.length_a   1.000
_cell.length_b   1.000
_cell.length_c   1.000
_cell.angle_alpha   90.00
_cell.angle_beta   90.00
_cell.angle_gamma   90.00
#
_symmetry.space_group_name_H-M   'P 1'
#
loop_
_entity.id
_entity.type
_entity.pdbx_description
1 polymer ?
#
loop_
_entity_poly.entity_id
_entity_poly.type
_entity_poly.pdbx_seq_one_letter_code
_entity_poly.pdbx_strand_id
1 'polypeptide(L)'
;MENGERIDEIIYPILKDVWGYSDFRPMQREIIHQIMLNRDLLAILPTGGGKSICFQVPALAKRGICIVVSPLIALIKDQVQNLKKLNIKALSVHSGMSYREVDIALDNAIYGNYKFLYLSPERLNTQLFRARVSRMDVSMIVVDEAHCISQWGYDFRPDYLTISQIKSEVARNRRDVDSEFIPHDVPIIALTATATEKVADDICDRLSFASKNIIRSGFDRPNLSYLVKQTENKLGNLLALCNKINGSAIIYAGQRKKCEEFASFLQSQGVDAQPYHAGMSKEEREAKQSAWKSNKLRIMVSTNAFGMGIDKPDVRFVCHTSLPDSIESYFQEAGRAGRDGKAAISLVLFSKSDIARLRQIHSNSFPKLEYIADVYQKVFQ
;
A
#
# COMPACT_ATOMS: atom_id res chain seq x y z
N MET A 1 8.00 -16.60 -28.56
CA MET A 1 7.87 -15.26 -29.16
C MET A 1 6.43 -14.92 -29.50
N GLU A 2 5.67 -15.76 -30.21
CA GLU A 2 4.26 -15.48 -30.59
C GLU A 2 3.28 -15.14 -29.45
N ASN A 3 3.39 -15.78 -28.28
CA ASN A 3 2.48 -15.49 -27.16
C ASN A 3 2.73 -14.12 -26.52
N GLY A 4 3.97 -13.63 -26.52
CA GLY A 4 4.31 -12.32 -25.96
C GLY A 4 3.79 -11.19 -26.83
N GLU A 5 3.93 -11.27 -28.13
CA GLU A 5 3.45 -10.27 -29.09
C GLU A 5 1.93 -10.16 -29.06
N ARG A 6 1.21 -11.27 -28.99
CA ARG A 6 -0.27 -11.28 -28.83
C ARG A 6 -0.73 -10.64 -27.53
N ILE A 7 0.01 -10.79 -26.44
CA ILE A 7 -0.32 -10.11 -25.16
C ILE A 7 -0.12 -8.62 -25.31
N ASP A 8 0.97 -8.17 -25.94
CA ASP A 8 1.26 -6.77 -26.17
C ASP A 8 0.19 -6.07 -27.03
N GLU A 9 -0.29 -6.74 -28.08
CA GLU A 9 -1.38 -6.24 -28.92
C GLU A 9 -2.68 -5.94 -28.12
N ILE A 10 -2.86 -6.59 -26.98
CA ILE A 10 -4.02 -6.39 -26.08
C ILE A 10 -3.73 -5.30 -25.03
N ILE A 11 -2.57 -5.33 -24.40
CA ILE A 11 -2.33 -4.52 -23.19
C ILE A 11 -1.90 -3.08 -23.51
N TYR A 12 -1.17 -2.84 -24.62
CA TYR A 12 -0.75 -1.49 -25.00
C TYR A 12 -1.91 -0.56 -25.41
N PRO A 13 -2.89 -1.01 -26.20
CA PRO A 13 -4.09 -0.20 -26.45
C PRO A 13 -4.82 0.19 -25.17
N ILE A 14 -5.01 -0.75 -24.23
CA ILE A 14 -5.66 -0.46 -22.94
C ILE A 14 -4.86 0.58 -22.14
N LEU A 15 -3.53 0.47 -22.08
CA LEU A 15 -2.67 1.43 -21.40
C LEU A 15 -2.81 2.82 -21.98
N LYS A 16 -2.80 2.92 -23.31
CA LYS A 16 -2.91 4.19 -24.04
C LYS A 16 -4.30 4.81 -23.91
N ASP A 17 -5.36 4.04 -24.13
CA ASP A 17 -6.72 4.54 -24.17
C ASP A 17 -7.24 4.96 -22.78
N VAL A 18 -6.83 4.24 -21.73
CA VAL A 18 -7.32 4.48 -20.36
C VAL A 18 -6.44 5.48 -19.62
N TRP A 19 -5.11 5.35 -19.70
CA TRP A 19 -4.18 6.19 -18.92
C TRP A 19 -3.39 7.19 -19.75
N GLY A 20 -3.44 7.10 -21.08
CA GLY A 20 -2.71 8.00 -21.98
C GLY A 20 -1.20 7.73 -22.03
N TYR A 21 -0.72 6.62 -21.50
CA TYR A 21 0.68 6.26 -21.52
C TYR A 21 1.03 5.48 -22.80
N SER A 22 2.17 5.81 -23.39
CA SER A 22 2.67 5.14 -24.60
C SER A 22 3.45 3.87 -24.28
N ASP A 23 3.99 3.74 -23.06
CA ASP A 23 4.84 2.61 -22.67
C ASP A 23 4.70 2.29 -21.18
N PHE A 24 5.03 1.05 -20.84
CA PHE A 24 5.10 0.58 -19.47
C PHE A 24 6.41 1.01 -18.80
N ARG A 25 6.37 1.25 -17.49
CA ARG A 25 7.59 1.41 -16.70
C ARG A 25 8.36 0.09 -16.63
N PRO A 26 9.67 0.13 -16.32
CA PRO A 26 10.46 -1.09 -16.13
C PRO A 26 9.72 -2.11 -15.22
N MET A 27 9.81 -3.38 -15.56
CA MET A 27 9.17 -4.54 -14.91
C MET A 27 7.64 -4.63 -15.03
N GLN A 28 6.90 -3.53 -15.30
CA GLN A 28 5.43 -3.60 -15.43
C GLN A 28 4.99 -4.54 -16.54
N ARG A 29 5.60 -4.45 -17.73
CA ARG A 29 5.29 -5.31 -18.87
C ARG A 29 5.50 -6.79 -18.52
N GLU A 30 6.62 -7.13 -17.90
CA GLU A 30 6.93 -8.50 -17.48
C GLU A 30 5.89 -9.04 -16.49
N ILE A 31 5.55 -8.24 -15.45
CA ILE A 31 4.52 -8.57 -14.47
C ILE A 31 3.17 -8.81 -15.15
N ILE A 32 2.76 -7.91 -16.05
CA ILE A 32 1.50 -8.02 -16.78
C ILE A 32 1.47 -9.29 -17.63
N HIS A 33 2.57 -9.63 -18.32
CA HIS A 33 2.67 -10.86 -19.09
C HIS A 33 2.46 -12.11 -18.22
N GLN A 34 3.05 -12.17 -17.01
CA GLN A 34 2.82 -13.30 -16.09
C GLN A 34 1.35 -13.40 -15.67
N ILE A 35 0.71 -12.26 -15.42
CA ILE A 35 -0.71 -12.19 -15.06
C ILE A 35 -1.61 -12.64 -16.22
N MET A 36 -1.29 -12.23 -17.44
CA MET A 36 -2.04 -12.65 -18.63
C MET A 36 -1.92 -14.16 -18.89
N LEU A 37 -0.82 -14.76 -18.47
CA LEU A 37 -0.60 -16.22 -18.51
C LEU A 37 -1.23 -16.98 -17.32
N ASN A 38 -2.05 -16.34 -16.50
CA ASN A 38 -2.71 -16.89 -15.31
C ASN A 38 -1.75 -17.51 -14.27
N ARG A 39 -0.56 -16.92 -14.10
CA ARG A 39 0.44 -17.38 -13.12
C ARG A 39 0.32 -16.61 -11.82
N ASP A 40 0.41 -17.33 -10.69
CA ASP A 40 0.63 -16.70 -9.39
C ASP A 40 1.94 -15.91 -9.44
N LEU A 41 1.95 -14.73 -8.83
CA LEU A 41 3.09 -13.81 -8.90
C LEU A 41 3.21 -12.99 -7.62
N LEU A 42 4.44 -12.87 -7.10
CA LEU A 42 4.82 -11.84 -6.15
C LEU A 42 5.64 -10.76 -6.85
N ALA A 43 5.13 -9.54 -6.92
CA ALA A 43 5.87 -8.40 -7.46
C ALA A 43 6.30 -7.46 -6.32
N ILE A 44 7.61 -7.24 -6.20
CA ILE A 44 8.23 -6.34 -5.23
C ILE A 44 8.70 -5.10 -6.00
N LEU A 45 7.86 -4.05 -5.94
CA LEU A 45 8.08 -2.80 -6.64
C LEU A 45 8.15 -1.63 -5.66
N PRO A 46 9.07 -0.68 -5.80
CA PRO A 46 9.17 0.46 -4.90
C PRO A 46 7.87 1.27 -4.87
N THR A 47 7.71 2.08 -3.82
CA THR A 47 6.63 3.08 -3.77
C THR A 47 6.75 4.03 -4.96
N GLY A 48 5.62 4.28 -5.65
CA GLY A 48 5.61 5.05 -6.90
C GLY A 48 6.01 4.25 -8.15
N GLY A 49 6.35 2.97 -8.05
CA GLY A 49 6.66 2.08 -9.17
C GLY A 49 5.48 1.72 -10.07
N GLY A 50 4.28 2.25 -9.77
CA GLY A 50 3.08 2.02 -10.59
C GLY A 50 2.46 0.64 -10.41
N LYS A 51 2.48 0.10 -9.17
CA LYS A 51 1.89 -1.21 -8.82
C LYS A 51 0.46 -1.39 -9.33
N SER A 52 -0.36 -0.33 -9.29
CA SER A 52 -1.76 -0.40 -9.71
C SER A 52 -1.92 -0.75 -11.20
N ILE A 53 -1.10 -0.19 -12.07
CA ILE A 53 -1.11 -0.47 -13.51
C ILE A 53 -0.84 -1.95 -13.78
N CYS A 54 0.04 -2.58 -12.99
CA CYS A 54 0.42 -3.99 -13.18
C CYS A 54 -0.79 -4.94 -13.13
N PHE A 55 -1.83 -4.63 -12.35
CA PHE A 55 -3.02 -5.47 -12.27
C PHE A 55 -4.26 -4.84 -12.92
N GLN A 56 -4.34 -3.51 -13.02
CA GLN A 56 -5.50 -2.85 -13.62
C GLN A 56 -5.57 -3.08 -15.12
N VAL A 57 -4.46 -3.02 -15.83
CA VAL A 57 -4.42 -3.31 -17.29
C VAL A 57 -4.86 -4.74 -17.58
N PRO A 58 -4.28 -5.81 -16.99
CA PRO A 58 -4.74 -7.16 -17.26
C PRO A 58 -6.16 -7.44 -16.76
N ALA A 59 -6.64 -6.77 -15.70
CA ALA A 59 -8.02 -6.91 -15.26
C ALA A 59 -9.01 -6.38 -16.31
N LEU A 60 -8.67 -5.31 -17.02
CA LEU A 60 -9.49 -4.79 -18.12
C LEU A 60 -9.46 -5.71 -19.34
N ALA A 61 -8.34 -6.35 -19.62
CA ALA A 61 -8.15 -7.28 -20.71
C ALA A 61 -8.92 -8.61 -20.50
N LYS A 62 -9.03 -9.07 -19.25
CA LYS A 62 -9.66 -10.33 -18.89
C LYS A 62 -11.18 -10.19 -18.71
N ARG A 63 -11.92 -11.27 -18.95
CA ARG A 63 -13.33 -11.41 -18.55
C ARG A 63 -13.42 -11.59 -17.03
N GLY A 64 -14.52 -11.13 -16.43
CA GLY A 64 -14.81 -11.29 -15.01
C GLY A 64 -14.34 -10.10 -14.15
N ILE A 65 -14.45 -10.28 -12.83
CA ILE A 65 -14.14 -9.26 -11.83
C ILE A 65 -12.78 -9.53 -11.17
N CYS A 66 -11.98 -8.49 -10.99
CA CYS A 66 -10.74 -8.54 -10.22
C CYS A 66 -11.05 -8.21 -8.75
N ILE A 67 -10.77 -9.15 -7.84
CA ILE A 67 -10.86 -8.92 -6.39
C ILE A 67 -9.53 -8.34 -5.91
N VAL A 68 -9.56 -7.17 -5.26
CA VAL A 68 -8.38 -6.51 -4.70
C VAL A 68 -8.50 -6.41 -3.19
N VAL A 69 -7.64 -7.11 -2.47
CA VAL A 69 -7.56 -7.05 -1.01
C VAL A 69 -6.50 -6.02 -0.62
N SER A 70 -6.92 -4.98 0.10
CA SER A 70 -6.04 -3.89 0.55
C SER A 70 -6.29 -3.54 2.02
N PRO A 71 -5.24 -3.28 2.83
CA PRO A 71 -5.38 -3.13 4.28
C PRO A 71 -5.95 -1.79 4.72
N LEU A 72 -6.09 -0.83 3.81
CA LEU A 72 -6.40 0.56 4.13
C LEU A 72 -7.65 1.06 3.41
N ILE A 73 -8.67 1.39 4.19
CA ILE A 73 -9.94 1.91 3.68
C ILE A 73 -9.74 3.20 2.87
N ALA A 74 -8.85 4.09 3.30
CA ALA A 74 -8.56 5.32 2.57
C ALA A 74 -7.99 5.03 1.17
N LEU A 75 -7.06 4.08 1.07
CA LEU A 75 -6.50 3.64 -0.21
C LEU A 75 -7.55 3.00 -1.11
N ILE A 76 -8.39 2.12 -0.54
CA ILE A 76 -9.52 1.50 -1.26
C ILE A 76 -10.41 2.58 -1.88
N LYS A 77 -10.81 3.58 -1.08
CA LYS A 77 -11.66 4.69 -1.56
C LYS A 77 -10.99 5.51 -2.66
N ASP A 78 -9.73 5.87 -2.48
CA ASP A 78 -8.95 6.62 -3.47
C ASP A 78 -8.82 5.84 -4.79
N GLN A 79 -8.50 4.54 -4.75
CA GLN A 79 -8.37 3.67 -5.93
C GLN A 79 -9.71 3.55 -6.68
N VAL A 80 -10.79 3.27 -5.96
CA VAL A 80 -12.13 3.18 -6.55
C VAL A 80 -12.57 4.51 -7.17
N GLN A 81 -12.28 5.63 -6.51
CA GLN A 81 -12.61 6.96 -7.04
C GLN A 81 -11.80 7.28 -8.31
N ASN A 82 -10.52 6.92 -8.34
CA ASN A 82 -9.67 7.12 -9.52
C ASN A 82 -10.14 6.27 -10.70
N LEU A 83 -10.50 5.00 -10.48
CA LEU A 83 -11.08 4.15 -11.53
C LEU A 83 -12.39 4.72 -12.07
N LYS A 84 -13.27 5.21 -11.19
CA LYS A 84 -14.53 5.87 -11.62
C LYS A 84 -14.31 7.11 -12.47
N LYS A 85 -13.26 7.92 -12.17
CA LYS A 85 -12.89 9.08 -13.01
C LYS A 85 -12.43 8.65 -14.41
N LEU A 86 -11.90 7.45 -14.55
CA LEU A 86 -11.53 6.82 -15.83
C LEU A 86 -12.71 6.06 -16.48
N ASN A 87 -13.95 6.25 -16.00
CA ASN A 87 -15.15 5.53 -16.43
C ASN A 87 -15.08 4.01 -16.24
N ILE A 88 -14.24 3.51 -15.33
CA ILE A 88 -14.13 2.10 -15.00
C ILE A 88 -15.03 1.78 -13.81
N LYS A 89 -15.92 0.79 -13.97
CA LYS A 89 -16.82 0.35 -12.90
C LYS A 89 -16.05 -0.39 -11.82
N ALA A 90 -15.99 0.19 -10.62
CA ALA A 90 -15.33 -0.36 -9.45
C ALA A 90 -16.21 -0.23 -8.20
N LEU A 91 -16.17 -1.25 -7.37
CA LEU A 91 -16.85 -1.36 -6.07
C LEU A 91 -15.85 -1.40 -4.93
N SER A 92 -16.30 -1.02 -3.74
CA SER A 92 -15.55 -1.24 -2.49
C SER A 92 -16.45 -1.82 -1.41
N VAL A 93 -15.89 -2.71 -0.58
CA VAL A 93 -16.54 -3.25 0.62
C VAL A 93 -15.54 -3.19 1.78
N HIS A 94 -15.85 -2.41 2.81
CA HIS A 94 -14.96 -2.17 3.95
C HIS A 94 -15.74 -1.98 5.26
N SER A 95 -15.06 -1.93 6.42
CA SER A 95 -15.66 -1.85 7.78
C SER A 95 -16.37 -0.53 8.01
N GLY A 96 -16.52 0.40 7.28
CA GLY A 96 -17.32 1.63 7.48
C GLY A 96 -18.68 1.60 6.79
N MET A 97 -19.03 0.48 6.13
CA MET A 97 -20.28 0.34 5.38
C MET A 97 -21.33 -0.41 6.21
N SER A 98 -22.59 -0.01 6.07
CA SER A 98 -23.74 -0.72 6.62
C SER A 98 -23.93 -2.08 5.95
N TYR A 99 -24.66 -2.98 6.62
CA TYR A 99 -24.97 -4.31 6.06
C TYR A 99 -25.63 -4.20 4.68
N ARG A 100 -26.61 -3.30 4.52
CA ARG A 100 -27.34 -3.08 3.26
C ARG A 100 -26.43 -2.59 2.14
N GLU A 101 -25.51 -1.67 2.42
CA GLU A 101 -24.55 -1.19 1.42
C GLU A 101 -23.61 -2.30 0.97
N VAL A 102 -23.17 -3.15 1.90
CA VAL A 102 -22.32 -4.30 1.60
C VAL A 102 -23.07 -5.31 0.74
N ASP A 103 -24.31 -5.64 1.08
CA ASP A 103 -25.14 -6.59 0.34
C ASP A 103 -25.38 -6.12 -1.09
N ILE A 104 -25.79 -4.87 -1.29
CA ILE A 104 -25.95 -4.24 -2.61
C ILE A 104 -24.63 -4.26 -3.41
N ALA A 105 -23.50 -3.94 -2.76
CA ALA A 105 -22.21 -3.93 -3.44
C ALA A 105 -21.81 -5.34 -3.92
N LEU A 106 -22.05 -6.37 -3.11
CA LEU A 106 -21.74 -7.75 -3.46
C LEU A 106 -22.69 -8.31 -4.54
N ASP A 107 -23.97 -7.95 -4.51
CA ASP A 107 -24.91 -8.30 -5.60
C ASP A 107 -24.51 -7.61 -6.91
N ASN A 108 -24.12 -6.36 -6.87
CA ASN A 108 -23.58 -5.65 -8.03
C ASN A 108 -22.26 -6.27 -8.54
N ALA A 109 -21.44 -6.86 -7.68
CA ALA A 109 -20.25 -7.59 -8.12
C ALA A 109 -20.57 -8.86 -8.89
N ILE A 110 -21.72 -9.50 -8.62
CA ILE A 110 -22.19 -10.69 -9.34
C ILE A 110 -22.86 -10.29 -10.66
N TYR A 111 -23.79 -9.32 -10.63
CA TYR A 111 -24.72 -9.07 -11.74
C TYR A 111 -24.46 -7.76 -12.49
N GLY A 112 -23.68 -6.83 -11.93
CA GLY A 112 -23.59 -5.45 -12.41
C GLY A 112 -22.48 -5.16 -13.42
N ASN A 113 -21.79 -6.17 -13.96
CA ASN A 113 -20.66 -6.00 -14.89
C ASN A 113 -19.58 -5.02 -14.38
N TYR A 114 -19.16 -5.19 -13.12
CA TYR A 114 -18.06 -4.44 -12.54
C TYR A 114 -16.71 -5.12 -12.80
N LYS A 115 -15.66 -4.33 -13.00
CA LYS A 115 -14.30 -4.84 -13.27
C LYS A 115 -13.47 -5.02 -12.01
N PHE A 116 -13.76 -4.25 -10.95
CA PHE A 116 -13.00 -4.30 -9.70
C PHE A 116 -13.90 -4.36 -8.48
N LEU A 117 -13.54 -5.21 -7.53
CA LEU A 117 -14.09 -5.26 -6.18
C LEU A 117 -12.94 -5.11 -5.18
N TYR A 118 -12.81 -3.94 -4.57
CA TYR A 118 -11.86 -3.68 -3.51
C TYR A 118 -12.42 -4.08 -2.16
N LEU A 119 -11.66 -4.85 -1.38
CA LEU A 119 -12.07 -5.38 -0.08
C LEU A 119 -11.04 -5.05 0.99
N SER A 120 -11.51 -4.69 2.18
CA SER A 120 -10.66 -4.75 3.36
C SER A 120 -10.58 -6.21 3.89
N PRO A 121 -9.42 -6.64 4.44
CA PRO A 121 -9.15 -8.06 4.69
C PRO A 121 -10.15 -8.71 5.64
N GLU A 122 -10.65 -8.00 6.65
CA GLU A 122 -11.65 -8.51 7.60
C GLU A 122 -13.00 -8.88 6.92
N ARG A 123 -13.26 -8.37 5.74
CA ARG A 123 -14.47 -8.69 4.97
C ARG A 123 -14.43 -10.06 4.33
N LEU A 124 -13.25 -10.61 4.10
CA LEU A 124 -13.06 -11.95 3.54
C LEU A 124 -13.68 -13.05 4.42
N ASN A 125 -13.70 -12.84 5.74
CA ASN A 125 -14.21 -13.79 6.73
C ASN A 125 -15.72 -13.69 6.97
N THR A 126 -16.42 -12.71 6.38
CA THR A 126 -17.85 -12.52 6.61
C THR A 126 -18.68 -13.58 5.85
N GLN A 127 -19.71 -14.12 6.51
CA GLN A 127 -20.62 -15.10 5.88
C GLN A 127 -21.24 -14.55 4.59
N LEU A 128 -21.59 -13.26 4.58
CA LEU A 128 -22.19 -12.61 3.42
C LEU A 128 -21.23 -12.62 2.21
N PHE A 129 -19.95 -12.28 2.41
CA PHE A 129 -18.95 -12.33 1.32
C PHE A 129 -18.74 -13.76 0.84
N ARG A 130 -18.56 -14.74 1.74
CA ARG A 130 -18.35 -16.15 1.40
C ARG A 130 -19.51 -16.71 0.57
N ALA A 131 -20.75 -16.40 0.92
CA ALA A 131 -21.92 -16.83 0.17
C ALA A 131 -22.03 -16.18 -1.23
N ARG A 132 -21.45 -15.00 -1.43
CA ARG A 132 -21.51 -14.26 -2.69
C ARG A 132 -20.33 -14.54 -3.61
N VAL A 133 -19.12 -14.68 -3.08
CA VAL A 133 -17.89 -14.85 -3.87
C VAL A 133 -17.95 -16.12 -4.73
N SER A 134 -18.60 -17.16 -4.24
CA SER A 134 -18.82 -18.41 -4.98
C SER A 134 -19.63 -18.24 -6.28
N ARG A 135 -20.37 -17.14 -6.41
CA ARG A 135 -21.22 -16.81 -7.58
C ARG A 135 -20.58 -15.76 -8.49
N MET A 136 -19.41 -15.23 -8.14
CA MET A 136 -18.71 -14.24 -8.94
C MET A 136 -17.85 -14.92 -10.02
N ASP A 137 -17.84 -14.35 -11.23
CA ASP A 137 -16.86 -14.70 -12.26
C ASP A 137 -15.55 -13.96 -11.99
N VAL A 138 -14.67 -14.54 -11.14
CA VAL A 138 -13.44 -13.90 -10.69
C VAL A 138 -12.30 -14.12 -11.68
N SER A 139 -11.73 -13.05 -12.22
CA SER A 139 -10.60 -13.10 -13.16
C SER A 139 -9.25 -13.30 -12.48
N MET A 140 -9.04 -12.67 -11.33
CA MET A 140 -7.82 -12.76 -10.51
C MET A 140 -8.07 -12.21 -9.10
N ILE A 141 -7.20 -12.57 -8.17
CA ILE A 141 -7.16 -12.01 -6.82
C ILE A 141 -5.86 -11.22 -6.66
N VAL A 142 -5.97 -9.95 -6.31
CA VAL A 142 -4.82 -9.06 -6.04
C VAL A 142 -4.69 -8.85 -4.55
N VAL A 143 -3.49 -9.03 -4.04
CA VAL A 143 -3.13 -8.82 -2.63
C VAL A 143 -2.21 -7.61 -2.56
N ASP A 144 -2.79 -6.45 -2.23
CA ASP A 144 -2.03 -5.22 -2.06
C ASP A 144 -1.40 -5.19 -0.65
N GLU A 145 -0.22 -4.57 -0.55
CA GLU A 145 0.61 -4.58 0.67
C GLU A 145 0.80 -6.01 1.24
N ALA A 146 1.17 -6.94 0.35
CA ALA A 146 1.24 -8.37 0.66
C ALA A 146 2.18 -8.73 1.82
N HIS A 147 3.10 -7.83 2.21
CA HIS A 147 3.93 -8.01 3.42
C HIS A 147 3.10 -8.16 4.71
N CYS A 148 1.83 -7.68 4.69
CA CYS A 148 0.90 -7.85 5.82
C CYS A 148 0.52 -9.31 6.11
N ILE A 149 0.76 -10.26 5.19
CA ILE A 149 0.47 -11.68 5.42
C ILE A 149 1.54 -12.37 6.27
N SER A 150 2.74 -11.79 6.32
CA SER A 150 3.90 -12.38 6.98
C SER A 150 4.03 -11.92 8.43
N GLN A 151 4.21 -12.86 9.35
CA GLN A 151 4.57 -12.55 10.75
C GLN A 151 5.97 -11.93 10.88
N TRP A 152 6.81 -12.10 9.87
CA TRP A 152 8.14 -11.50 9.77
C TRP A 152 8.09 -10.10 9.14
N GLY A 153 6.91 -9.67 8.67
CA GLY A 153 6.64 -8.33 8.18
C GLY A 153 6.37 -7.36 9.35
N TYR A 154 6.46 -6.08 9.09
CA TYR A 154 6.27 -5.04 10.11
C TYR A 154 4.79 -4.67 10.40
N ASP A 155 3.82 -5.18 9.62
CA ASP A 155 2.37 -4.92 9.79
C ASP A 155 1.56 -6.21 9.53
N PHE A 156 1.77 -7.22 10.37
CA PHE A 156 1.07 -8.50 10.24
C PHE A 156 -0.43 -8.38 10.48
N ARG A 157 -1.23 -8.93 9.56
CA ARG A 157 -2.70 -8.95 9.63
C ARG A 157 -3.25 -10.36 9.40
N PRO A 158 -3.76 -11.02 10.45
CA PRO A 158 -4.22 -12.43 10.36
C PRO A 158 -5.27 -12.68 9.27
N ASP A 159 -6.14 -11.70 8.99
CA ASP A 159 -7.20 -11.85 7.99
C ASP A 159 -6.67 -12.12 6.57
N TYR A 160 -5.43 -11.73 6.26
CA TYR A 160 -4.80 -12.06 4.97
C TYR A 160 -4.59 -13.56 4.75
N LEU A 161 -4.51 -14.35 5.83
CA LEU A 161 -4.31 -15.80 5.74
C LEU A 161 -5.50 -16.52 5.07
N THR A 162 -6.65 -15.88 5.01
CA THR A 162 -7.86 -16.47 4.39
C THR A 162 -7.89 -16.34 2.87
N ILE A 163 -6.99 -15.58 2.27
CA ILE A 163 -6.98 -15.34 0.82
C ILE A 163 -6.79 -16.64 0.03
N SER A 164 -5.91 -17.54 0.48
CA SER A 164 -5.70 -18.85 -0.16
C SER A 164 -6.96 -19.72 -0.17
N GLN A 165 -7.80 -19.63 0.87
CA GLN A 165 -9.08 -20.32 0.95
C GLN A 165 -10.07 -19.75 -0.08
N ILE A 166 -10.12 -18.43 -0.26
CA ILE A 166 -10.96 -17.77 -1.27
C ILE A 166 -10.58 -18.23 -2.67
N LYS A 167 -9.27 -18.32 -2.99
CA LYS A 167 -8.80 -18.89 -4.27
C LYS A 167 -9.40 -20.27 -4.52
N SER A 168 -9.35 -21.14 -3.51
CA SER A 168 -9.86 -22.50 -3.60
C SER A 168 -11.39 -22.55 -3.77
N GLU A 169 -12.13 -21.66 -3.14
CA GLU A 169 -13.59 -21.56 -3.27
C GLU A 169 -14.00 -21.11 -4.68
N VAL A 170 -13.38 -20.09 -5.21
CA VAL A 170 -13.63 -19.55 -6.55
C VAL A 170 -13.28 -20.59 -7.63
N ALA A 171 -12.15 -21.28 -7.50
CA ALA A 171 -11.70 -22.29 -8.45
C ALA A 171 -12.64 -23.50 -8.52
N ARG A 172 -13.22 -23.93 -7.38
CA ARG A 172 -14.21 -25.03 -7.34
C ARG A 172 -15.46 -24.70 -8.15
N ASN A 173 -15.99 -23.51 -7.99
CA ASN A 173 -17.25 -23.13 -8.63
C ASN A 173 -17.12 -22.92 -10.13
N ARG A 174 -15.96 -22.56 -10.65
CA ARG A 174 -15.70 -22.54 -12.10
C ARG A 174 -15.70 -23.95 -12.73
N ARG A 175 -15.26 -24.96 -11.99
CA ARG A 175 -15.27 -26.34 -12.47
C ARG A 175 -16.70 -26.92 -12.64
N ASP A 176 -17.61 -26.45 -11.80
CA ASP A 176 -19.01 -26.93 -11.83
C ASP A 176 -19.84 -26.30 -12.96
N VAL A 177 -19.43 -25.15 -13.50
CA VAL A 177 -20.15 -24.40 -14.55
C VAL A 177 -19.62 -24.70 -15.95
N ASP A 178 -18.34 -25.03 -16.12
CA ASP A 178 -17.69 -25.25 -17.41
C ASP A 178 -17.15 -26.70 -17.53
N SER A 179 -18.01 -27.67 -17.67
CA SER A 179 -17.63 -29.10 -17.77
C SER A 179 -16.81 -29.47 -19.03
N GLU A 180 -16.61 -28.55 -19.98
CA GLU A 180 -15.83 -28.76 -21.20
C GLU A 180 -14.58 -27.87 -21.36
N PHE A 181 -14.34 -26.89 -20.46
CA PHE A 181 -13.17 -26.02 -20.56
C PHE A 181 -12.17 -26.25 -19.43
N ILE A 182 -10.88 -26.32 -19.80
CA ILE A 182 -9.72 -26.42 -18.90
C ILE A 182 -9.89 -25.43 -17.75
N PRO A 183 -9.81 -25.87 -16.47
CA PRO A 183 -9.97 -25.00 -15.33
C PRO A 183 -8.83 -23.96 -15.37
N HIS A 184 -9.14 -22.73 -15.74
CA HIS A 184 -8.22 -21.62 -15.60
C HIS A 184 -8.14 -21.30 -14.09
N ASP A 185 -7.06 -21.70 -13.45
CA ASP A 185 -6.79 -21.31 -12.09
C ASP A 185 -6.84 -19.79 -11.99
N VAL A 186 -7.56 -19.28 -10.98
CA VAL A 186 -7.62 -17.85 -10.68
C VAL A 186 -6.27 -17.46 -10.07
N PRO A 187 -5.44 -16.64 -10.74
CA PRO A 187 -4.13 -16.31 -10.22
C PRO A 187 -4.22 -15.36 -9.04
N ILE A 188 -3.30 -15.52 -8.08
CA ILE A 188 -3.06 -14.55 -7.02
C ILE A 188 -1.87 -13.67 -7.39
N ILE A 189 -2.09 -12.36 -7.37
CA ILE A 189 -1.08 -11.35 -7.66
C ILE A 189 -0.79 -10.60 -6.37
N ALA A 190 0.33 -10.93 -5.73
CA ALA A 190 0.79 -10.27 -4.51
C ALA A 190 1.70 -9.09 -4.86
N LEU A 191 1.40 -7.92 -4.29
CA LEU A 191 2.13 -6.68 -4.53
C LEU A 191 2.62 -6.10 -3.21
N THR A 192 3.88 -5.74 -3.14
CA THR A 192 4.45 -5.02 -2.00
C THR A 192 5.57 -4.08 -2.42
N ALA A 193 5.88 -3.09 -1.58
CA ALA A 193 7.03 -2.23 -1.80
C ALA A 193 8.30 -2.74 -1.11
N THR A 194 8.12 -3.52 -0.04
CA THR A 194 9.20 -3.96 0.84
C THR A 194 8.99 -5.42 1.22
N ALA A 195 9.93 -6.26 0.88
CA ALA A 195 9.99 -7.63 1.38
C ALA A 195 11.42 -8.14 1.33
N THR A 196 11.92 -8.61 2.46
CA THR A 196 13.15 -9.41 2.52
C THR A 196 12.92 -10.76 1.84
N GLU A 197 13.97 -11.55 1.60
CA GLU A 197 13.82 -12.88 1.02
C GLU A 197 12.92 -13.77 1.89
N LYS A 198 13.13 -13.74 3.20
CA LYS A 198 12.33 -14.49 4.17
C LYS A 198 10.85 -14.10 4.13
N VAL A 199 10.55 -12.81 4.03
CA VAL A 199 9.16 -12.31 3.91
C VAL A 199 8.56 -12.72 2.57
N ALA A 200 9.32 -12.67 1.48
CA ALA A 200 8.85 -13.05 0.17
C ALA A 200 8.51 -14.55 0.08
N ASP A 201 9.36 -15.39 0.67
CA ASP A 201 9.09 -16.83 0.77
C ASP A 201 7.84 -17.12 1.61
N ASP A 202 7.70 -16.50 2.77
CA ASP A 202 6.52 -16.64 3.64
C ASP A 202 5.22 -16.18 2.93
N ILE A 203 5.26 -15.10 2.13
CA ILE A 203 4.13 -14.66 1.31
C ILE A 203 3.71 -15.74 0.32
N CYS A 204 4.66 -16.29 -0.45
CA CYS A 204 4.37 -17.32 -1.44
C CYS A 204 3.79 -18.58 -0.80
N ASP A 205 4.36 -19.02 0.32
CA ASP A 205 3.93 -20.22 1.04
C ASP A 205 2.50 -20.04 1.61
N ARG A 206 2.20 -18.90 2.25
CA ARG A 206 0.88 -18.62 2.84
C ARG A 206 -0.22 -18.37 1.82
N LEU A 207 0.13 -17.83 0.66
CA LEU A 207 -0.80 -17.68 -0.47
C LEU A 207 -0.93 -18.96 -1.29
N SER A 208 -0.21 -20.02 -0.94
CA SER A 208 -0.21 -21.34 -1.61
C SER A 208 0.08 -21.21 -3.11
N PHE A 209 1.12 -20.47 -3.47
CA PHE A 209 1.55 -20.36 -4.86
C PHE A 209 1.98 -21.72 -5.41
N ALA A 210 1.52 -22.05 -6.61
CA ALA A 210 1.90 -23.30 -7.28
C ALA A 210 3.41 -23.35 -7.61
N SER A 211 4.00 -22.17 -7.86
CA SER A 211 5.44 -22.00 -8.05
C SER A 211 5.87 -20.64 -7.48
N LYS A 212 7.09 -20.55 -6.95
CA LYS A 212 7.67 -19.28 -6.48
C LYS A 212 8.06 -18.41 -7.67
N ASN A 213 7.11 -17.63 -8.18
CA ASN A 213 7.33 -16.65 -9.22
C ASN A 213 7.45 -15.27 -8.56
N ILE A 214 8.68 -14.77 -8.41
CA ILE A 214 8.97 -13.51 -7.72
C ILE A 214 9.68 -12.58 -8.69
N ILE A 215 9.06 -11.43 -8.99
CA ILE A 215 9.65 -10.36 -9.77
C ILE A 215 10.03 -9.23 -8.82
N ARG A 216 11.31 -8.86 -8.81
CA ARG A 216 11.85 -7.77 -7.99
C ARG A 216 12.37 -6.65 -8.87
N SER A 217 11.87 -5.45 -8.68
CA SER A 217 12.50 -4.25 -9.21
C SER A 217 13.64 -3.81 -8.29
N GLY A 218 14.66 -3.18 -8.86
CA GLY A 218 15.66 -2.48 -8.07
C GLY A 218 15.03 -1.41 -7.17
N PHE A 219 15.66 -1.17 -6.02
CA PHE A 219 15.23 -0.14 -5.08
C PHE A 219 15.76 1.26 -5.44
N ASP A 220 16.53 1.35 -6.52
CA ASP A 220 17.17 2.58 -6.94
C ASP A 220 16.16 3.64 -7.35
N ARG A 221 16.32 4.81 -6.76
CA ARG A 221 15.57 6.02 -7.05
C ARG A 221 16.54 7.14 -7.41
N PRO A 222 17.01 7.21 -8.68
CA PRO A 222 18.06 8.15 -9.07
C PRO A 222 17.68 9.63 -8.87
N ASN A 223 16.38 9.91 -8.80
CA ASN A 223 15.85 11.24 -8.53
C ASN A 223 15.68 11.56 -7.02
N LEU A 224 15.95 10.62 -6.11
CA LEU A 224 15.75 10.79 -4.67
C LEU A 224 17.08 10.74 -3.92
N SER A 225 17.49 11.86 -3.34
CA SER A 225 18.68 11.94 -2.50
C SER A 225 18.36 11.62 -1.04
N TYR A 226 19.09 10.68 -0.45
CA TYR A 226 18.98 10.29 0.95
C TYR A 226 20.05 11.01 1.77
N LEU A 227 19.63 11.80 2.75
CA LEU A 227 20.50 12.60 3.60
C LEU A 227 20.22 12.27 5.07
N VAL A 228 21.29 12.21 5.86
CA VAL A 228 21.22 12.00 7.32
C VAL A 228 22.05 13.07 8.01
N LYS A 229 21.47 13.77 8.98
CA LYS A 229 22.13 14.83 9.72
C LYS A 229 21.90 14.71 11.22
N GLN A 230 22.98 14.58 11.97
CA GLN A 230 22.93 14.70 13.42
C GLN A 230 22.85 16.18 13.83
N THR A 231 21.87 16.53 14.65
CA THR A 231 21.69 17.92 15.12
C THR A 231 20.80 17.97 16.35
N GLU A 232 21.11 18.86 17.25
CA GLU A 232 20.23 19.24 18.38
C GLU A 232 19.23 20.34 17.96
N ASN A 233 19.58 21.17 16.98
CA ASN A 233 18.70 22.23 16.45
C ASN A 233 17.86 21.70 15.26
N LYS A 234 16.88 20.84 15.55
CA LYS A 234 16.00 20.28 14.51
C LYS A 234 15.09 21.34 13.89
N LEU A 235 14.55 22.26 14.69
CA LEU A 235 13.63 23.31 14.22
C LEU A 235 14.32 24.26 13.24
N GLY A 236 15.52 24.74 13.55
CA GLY A 236 16.28 25.61 12.66
C GLY A 236 16.67 24.94 11.34
N ASN A 237 17.09 23.66 11.41
CA ASN A 237 17.38 22.89 10.19
C ASN A 237 16.14 22.62 9.35
N LEU A 238 15.00 22.36 9.98
CA LEU A 238 13.73 22.15 9.31
C LEU A 238 13.26 23.43 8.59
N LEU A 239 13.33 24.58 9.27
CA LEU A 239 12.99 25.87 8.68
C LEU A 239 13.90 26.19 7.48
N ALA A 240 15.21 25.97 7.61
CA ALA A 240 16.16 26.16 6.51
C ALA A 240 15.83 25.27 5.31
N LEU A 241 15.42 24.01 5.53
CA LEU A 241 14.98 23.10 4.49
C LEU A 241 13.70 23.62 3.78
N CYS A 242 12.71 24.06 4.58
CA CYS A 242 11.46 24.61 4.06
C CYS A 242 11.65 25.87 3.22
N ASN A 243 12.61 26.72 3.59
CA ASN A 243 12.94 27.94 2.84
C ASN A 243 13.76 27.67 1.57
N LYS A 244 14.57 26.60 1.58
CA LYS A 244 15.44 26.26 0.44
C LYS A 244 14.71 25.48 -0.64
N ILE A 245 13.74 24.61 -0.28
CA ILE A 245 13.04 23.72 -1.21
C ILE A 245 11.58 24.12 -1.30
N ASN A 246 11.16 24.60 -2.46
CA ASN A 246 9.77 24.90 -2.75
C ASN A 246 8.99 23.63 -3.11
N GLY A 247 7.65 23.66 -2.92
CA GLY A 247 6.73 22.57 -3.26
C GLY A 247 6.25 21.80 -2.05
N SER A 248 5.43 20.79 -2.31
CA SER A 248 4.81 19.97 -1.27
C SER A 248 5.82 19.14 -0.50
N ALA A 249 5.57 18.98 0.80
CA ALA A 249 6.45 18.21 1.68
C ALA A 249 5.69 17.44 2.77
N ILE A 250 6.37 16.43 3.32
CA ILE A 250 5.93 15.68 4.50
C ILE A 250 7.05 15.75 5.55
N ILE A 251 6.68 16.05 6.79
CA ILE A 251 7.58 16.02 7.93
C ILE A 251 7.04 14.98 8.91
N TYR A 252 7.82 13.93 9.14
CA TYR A 252 7.49 12.90 10.11
C TYR A 252 8.05 13.28 11.50
N ALA A 253 7.13 13.49 12.44
CA ALA A 253 7.46 13.74 13.84
C ALA A 253 6.93 12.58 14.68
N GLY A 254 7.76 11.85 15.37
CA GLY A 254 7.43 10.58 16.03
C GLY A 254 6.35 10.63 17.13
N GLN A 255 5.81 11.82 17.47
CA GLN A 255 4.81 12.02 18.51
C GLN A 255 3.79 13.08 18.12
N ARG A 256 2.52 12.93 18.57
CA ARG A 256 1.42 13.87 18.31
C ARG A 256 1.78 15.30 18.76
N LYS A 257 2.27 15.45 19.99
CA LYS A 257 2.67 16.75 20.55
C LYS A 257 3.76 17.44 19.71
N LYS A 258 4.74 16.68 19.21
CA LYS A 258 5.77 17.22 18.32
C LYS A 258 5.23 17.61 16.94
N CYS A 259 4.21 16.93 16.42
CA CYS A 259 3.55 17.36 15.18
C CYS A 259 2.94 18.75 15.33
N GLU A 260 2.24 18.98 16.43
CA GLU A 260 1.63 20.28 16.74
C GLU A 260 2.68 21.38 16.97
N GLU A 261 3.72 21.07 17.75
CA GLU A 261 4.84 21.97 18.04
C GLU A 261 5.56 22.40 16.75
N PHE A 262 5.93 21.45 15.91
CA PHE A 262 6.68 21.74 14.68
C PHE A 262 5.81 22.46 13.64
N ALA A 263 4.54 22.11 13.52
CA ALA A 263 3.62 22.82 12.65
C ALA A 263 3.41 24.27 13.11
N SER A 264 3.16 24.50 14.41
CA SER A 264 3.00 25.84 15.00
C SER A 264 4.26 26.70 14.85
N PHE A 265 5.43 26.10 15.06
CA PHE A 265 6.71 26.80 14.83
C PHE A 265 6.84 27.22 13.35
N LEU A 266 6.62 26.33 12.41
CA LEU A 266 6.72 26.64 10.99
C LEU A 266 5.72 27.72 10.57
N GLN A 267 4.49 27.68 11.08
CA GLN A 267 3.47 28.71 10.86
C GLN A 267 3.90 30.07 11.39
N SER A 268 4.49 30.13 12.59
CA SER A 268 5.02 31.38 13.17
C SER A 268 6.14 32.01 12.34
N GLN A 269 6.81 31.20 11.52
CA GLN A 269 7.85 31.63 10.58
C GLN A 269 7.31 31.87 9.15
N GLY A 270 5.98 31.90 8.97
CA GLY A 270 5.35 32.15 7.67
C GLY A 270 5.33 30.97 6.72
N VAL A 271 5.63 29.75 7.19
CA VAL A 271 5.59 28.54 6.38
C VAL A 271 4.20 27.90 6.49
N ASP A 272 3.55 27.64 5.34
CA ASP A 272 2.25 26.98 5.30
C ASP A 272 2.38 25.49 5.64
N ALA A 273 2.12 25.15 6.91
CA ALA A 273 2.26 23.81 7.47
C ALA A 273 1.07 23.50 8.41
N GLN A 274 0.61 22.26 8.41
CA GLN A 274 -0.47 21.80 9.31
C GLN A 274 -0.10 20.48 9.97
N PRO A 275 -0.51 20.26 11.26
CA PRO A 275 -0.30 18.99 11.93
C PRO A 275 -1.34 17.95 11.44
N TYR A 276 -0.93 16.68 11.45
CA TYR A 276 -1.78 15.53 11.12
C TYR A 276 -1.44 14.31 11.98
N HIS A 277 -2.37 13.82 12.77
CA HIS A 277 -2.18 12.64 13.62
C HIS A 277 -3.50 11.94 13.97
N ALA A 278 -3.43 10.73 14.48
CA ALA A 278 -4.58 9.90 14.80
C ALA A 278 -5.49 10.46 15.92
N GLY A 279 -5.04 11.47 16.70
CA GLY A 279 -5.86 12.15 17.70
C GLY A 279 -6.83 13.18 17.14
N MET A 280 -6.75 13.48 15.82
CA MET A 280 -7.69 14.39 15.16
C MET A 280 -8.96 13.65 14.73
N SER A 281 -10.06 14.39 14.58
CA SER A 281 -11.30 13.83 14.02
C SER A 281 -11.08 13.32 12.58
N LYS A 282 -11.97 12.46 12.13
CA LYS A 282 -11.90 11.92 10.77
C LYS A 282 -12.08 13.04 9.74
N GLU A 283 -13.01 13.94 10.00
CA GLU A 283 -13.37 15.08 9.15
C GLU A 283 -12.18 16.05 8.99
N GLU A 284 -11.51 16.38 10.10
CA GLU A 284 -10.29 17.21 10.07
C GLU A 284 -9.16 16.56 9.27
N ARG A 285 -8.96 15.26 9.45
CA ARG A 285 -7.93 14.53 8.70
C ARG A 285 -8.22 14.52 7.20
N GLU A 286 -9.47 14.25 6.81
CA GLU A 286 -9.89 14.24 5.42
C GLU A 286 -9.76 15.63 4.77
N ALA A 287 -10.15 16.70 5.49
CA ALA A 287 -10.01 18.07 5.02
C ALA A 287 -8.55 18.47 4.79
N LYS A 288 -7.66 18.22 5.77
CA LYS A 288 -6.23 18.51 5.65
C LYS A 288 -5.55 17.71 4.54
N GLN A 289 -5.86 16.43 4.42
CA GLN A 289 -5.35 15.57 3.38
C GLN A 289 -5.79 16.06 1.98
N SER A 290 -7.06 16.46 1.84
CA SER A 290 -7.59 17.02 0.59
C SER A 290 -6.91 18.35 0.23
N ALA A 291 -6.74 19.24 1.20
CA ALA A 291 -6.04 20.51 1.02
C ALA A 291 -4.58 20.31 0.58
N TRP A 292 -3.88 19.34 1.19
CA TRP A 292 -2.51 19.02 0.83
C TRP A 292 -2.41 18.34 -0.55
N LYS A 293 -3.31 17.41 -0.88
CA LYS A 293 -3.37 16.79 -2.22
C LYS A 293 -3.62 17.82 -3.32
N SER A 294 -4.46 18.82 -3.07
CA SER A 294 -4.79 19.91 -4.03
C SER A 294 -3.84 21.10 -4.03
N ASN A 295 -2.69 21.01 -3.34
CA ASN A 295 -1.69 22.09 -3.19
C ASN A 295 -2.20 23.37 -2.49
N LYS A 296 -3.36 23.31 -1.79
CA LYS A 296 -3.86 24.38 -0.91
C LYS A 296 -3.15 24.40 0.44
N LEU A 297 -2.49 23.33 0.82
CA LEU A 297 -1.60 23.19 1.95
C LEU A 297 -0.27 22.66 1.45
N ARG A 298 0.83 23.33 1.81
CA ARG A 298 2.16 22.99 1.33
C ARG A 298 2.79 21.84 2.10
N ILE A 299 2.81 21.91 3.44
CA ILE A 299 3.56 20.99 4.29
C ILE A 299 2.63 20.27 5.27
N MET A 300 2.73 18.95 5.28
CA MET A 300 2.07 18.11 6.28
C MET A 300 3.09 17.68 7.34
N VAL A 301 2.88 18.07 8.59
CA VAL A 301 3.67 17.62 9.75
C VAL A 301 2.93 16.49 10.43
N SER A 302 3.44 15.27 10.37
CA SER A 302 2.65 14.11 10.76
C SER A 302 3.40 13.09 11.61
N THR A 303 2.64 12.25 12.31
CA THR A 303 3.10 10.93 12.76
C THR A 303 3.00 9.94 11.59
N ASN A 304 3.39 8.67 11.82
CA ASN A 304 3.16 7.57 10.88
C ASN A 304 1.67 7.39 10.46
N ALA A 305 0.73 8.06 11.15
CA ALA A 305 -0.69 8.09 10.78
C ALA A 305 -0.95 8.71 9.38
N PHE A 306 -0.05 9.59 8.90
CA PHE A 306 -0.05 10.10 7.53
C PHE A 306 0.88 9.21 6.70
N GLY A 307 0.41 8.01 6.45
CA GLY A 307 1.27 6.96 5.94
C GLY A 307 0.71 6.26 4.71
N MET A 308 0.47 4.97 4.84
CA MET A 308 0.04 4.11 3.73
C MET A 308 -1.14 4.70 2.95
N GLY A 309 -1.15 4.51 1.64
CA GLY A 309 -2.25 4.95 0.78
C GLY A 309 -2.23 6.41 0.31
N ILE A 310 -1.22 7.19 0.70
CA ILE A 310 -1.08 8.56 0.20
C ILE A 310 -0.36 8.53 -1.14
N ASP A 311 -1.05 8.94 -2.17
CA ASP A 311 -0.49 9.12 -3.51
C ASP A 311 -0.55 10.60 -3.91
N LYS A 312 0.63 11.24 -3.95
CA LYS A 312 0.87 12.60 -4.44
C LYS A 312 2.22 12.61 -5.14
N PRO A 313 2.25 12.88 -6.45
CA PRO A 313 3.47 12.71 -7.25
C PRO A 313 4.54 13.77 -6.97
N ASP A 314 4.14 14.99 -6.63
CA ASP A 314 4.95 16.20 -6.59
C ASP A 314 5.51 16.56 -5.21
N VAL A 315 5.69 15.60 -4.32
CA VAL A 315 6.36 15.81 -3.02
C VAL A 315 7.85 16.05 -3.24
N ARG A 316 8.34 17.23 -2.82
CA ARG A 316 9.73 17.62 -3.05
C ARG A 316 10.69 17.19 -1.96
N PHE A 317 10.21 17.09 -0.72
CA PHE A 317 11.01 16.46 0.32
C PHE A 317 10.16 15.72 1.36
N VAL A 318 10.79 14.71 1.95
CA VAL A 318 10.32 14.03 3.16
C VAL A 318 11.37 14.23 4.22
N CYS A 319 11.00 14.75 5.39
CA CYS A 319 11.92 14.95 6.50
C CYS A 319 11.46 14.16 7.73
N HIS A 320 12.36 13.35 8.28
CA HIS A 320 12.15 12.68 9.58
C HIS A 320 12.85 13.49 10.67
N THR A 321 12.11 13.89 11.70
CA THR A 321 12.67 14.61 12.86
C THR A 321 12.98 13.69 14.04
N SER A 322 12.78 12.38 13.84
CA SER A 322 13.22 11.30 14.71
C SER A 322 13.65 10.12 13.85
N LEU A 323 14.41 9.21 14.40
CA LEU A 323 14.76 7.98 13.69
C LEU A 323 13.51 7.13 13.49
N PRO A 324 13.28 6.62 12.27
CA PRO A 324 12.22 5.64 12.00
C PRO A 324 12.41 4.34 12.80
N ASP A 325 11.33 3.61 13.02
CA ASP A 325 11.34 2.38 13.81
C ASP A 325 12.05 1.22 13.07
N SER A 326 12.05 1.23 11.74
CA SER A 326 12.75 0.26 10.90
C SER A 326 13.22 0.88 9.57
N ILE A 327 14.12 0.19 8.87
CA ILE A 327 14.60 0.60 7.54
C ILE A 327 13.45 0.50 6.52
N GLU A 328 12.60 -0.50 6.63
CA GLU A 328 11.45 -0.71 5.76
C GLU A 328 10.45 0.44 5.89
N SER A 329 10.12 0.84 7.13
CA SER A 329 9.26 2.01 7.39
C SER A 329 9.88 3.28 6.83
N TYR A 330 11.18 3.49 7.06
CA TYR A 330 11.90 4.64 6.49
C TYR A 330 11.82 4.65 4.96
N PHE A 331 12.10 3.52 4.32
CA PHE A 331 12.09 3.41 2.86
C PHE A 331 10.70 3.68 2.28
N GLN A 332 9.66 3.18 2.92
CA GLN A 332 8.28 3.41 2.51
C GLN A 332 7.86 4.88 2.67
N GLU A 333 8.28 5.54 3.74
CA GLU A 333 7.99 6.96 4.01
C GLU A 333 8.82 7.88 3.12
N ALA A 334 10.12 7.66 3.01
CA ALA A 334 11.02 8.39 2.12
C ALA A 334 10.61 8.28 0.65
N GLY A 335 10.15 7.09 0.23
CA GLY A 335 9.69 6.80 -1.13
C GLY A 335 8.44 7.56 -1.56
N ARG A 336 7.82 8.38 -0.69
CA ARG A 336 6.75 9.30 -1.05
C ARG A 336 7.25 10.52 -1.82
N ALA A 337 8.52 10.87 -1.68
CA ALA A 337 9.12 11.99 -2.39
C ALA A 337 9.44 11.63 -3.85
N GLY A 338 9.24 12.58 -4.76
CA GLY A 338 9.67 12.51 -6.14
C GLY A 338 9.04 11.38 -6.98
N ARG A 339 7.77 11.03 -6.75
CA ARG A 339 7.08 10.00 -7.55
C ARG A 339 6.86 10.40 -9.01
N ASP A 340 6.91 11.69 -9.29
CA ASP A 340 6.85 12.26 -10.63
C ASP A 340 8.18 12.18 -11.41
N GLY A 341 9.22 11.55 -10.83
CA GLY A 341 10.54 11.44 -11.43
C GLY A 341 11.43 12.68 -11.27
N LYS A 342 10.90 13.80 -10.74
CA LYS A 342 11.68 15.01 -10.51
C LYS A 342 12.53 14.87 -9.23
N ALA A 343 13.61 15.64 -9.16
CA ALA A 343 14.53 15.65 -8.02
C ALA A 343 13.77 15.89 -6.70
N ALA A 344 14.07 15.08 -5.71
CA ALA A 344 13.48 15.14 -4.38
C ALA A 344 14.50 14.71 -3.31
N ILE A 345 14.21 15.03 -2.04
CA ILE A 345 15.11 14.78 -0.92
C ILE A 345 14.37 14.01 0.18
N SER A 346 15.02 13.01 0.73
CA SER A 346 14.68 12.42 2.03
C SER A 346 15.76 12.79 3.04
N LEU A 347 15.38 13.50 4.11
CA LEU A 347 16.29 13.95 5.15
C LEU A 347 15.90 13.36 6.50
N VAL A 348 16.86 12.76 7.21
CA VAL A 348 16.69 12.36 8.61
C VAL A 348 17.47 13.33 9.50
N LEU A 349 16.76 14.00 10.40
CA LEU A 349 17.34 14.83 11.46
C LEU A 349 17.26 14.06 12.77
N PHE A 350 18.38 13.72 13.36
CA PHE A 350 18.42 12.97 14.62
C PHE A 350 19.39 13.58 15.63
N SER A 351 19.14 13.32 16.90
CA SER A 351 19.99 13.70 18.03
C SER A 351 20.49 12.45 18.78
N LYS A 352 21.43 12.61 19.69
CA LYS A 352 21.88 11.51 20.55
C LYS A 352 20.74 10.93 21.40
N SER A 353 19.79 11.78 21.81
CA SER A 353 18.62 11.35 22.58
C SER A 353 17.66 10.45 21.78
N ASP A 354 17.57 10.62 20.46
CA ASP A 354 16.75 9.71 19.62
C ASP A 354 17.33 8.30 19.59
N ILE A 355 18.66 8.18 19.53
CA ILE A 355 19.34 6.87 19.59
C ILE A 355 19.09 6.19 20.94
N ALA A 356 19.25 6.93 22.05
CA ALA A 356 19.01 6.40 23.39
C ALA A 356 17.55 5.92 23.54
N ARG A 357 16.60 6.70 23.04
CA ARG A 357 15.17 6.35 23.05
C ARG A 357 14.89 5.07 22.24
N LEU A 358 15.42 4.93 21.02
CA LEU A 358 15.23 3.71 20.22
C LEU A 358 15.82 2.47 20.91
N ARG A 359 17.02 2.61 21.50
CA ARG A 359 17.62 1.51 22.29
C ARG A 359 16.73 1.09 23.45
N GLN A 360 16.11 2.05 24.14
CA GLN A 360 15.21 1.76 25.25
C GLN A 360 13.91 1.09 24.76
N ILE A 361 13.31 1.58 23.67
CA ILE A 361 12.13 0.93 23.05
C ILE A 361 12.45 -0.52 22.69
N HIS A 362 13.58 -0.73 22.00
CA HIS A 362 14.02 -2.08 21.62
C HIS A 362 14.23 -2.99 22.85
N SER A 363 14.92 -2.49 23.88
CA SER A 363 15.14 -3.24 25.12
C SER A 363 13.83 -3.59 25.84
N ASN A 364 12.85 -2.69 25.81
CA ASN A 364 11.54 -2.93 26.41
C ASN A 364 10.68 -3.93 25.58
N SER A 365 10.83 -3.90 24.25
CA SER A 365 10.11 -4.82 23.36
C SER A 365 10.68 -6.24 23.39
N PHE A 366 11.94 -6.38 23.74
CA PHE A 366 12.65 -7.67 23.85
C PHE A 366 13.27 -7.81 25.25
N PRO A 367 12.45 -7.98 26.29
CA PRO A 367 12.95 -8.10 27.66
C PRO A 367 13.74 -9.40 27.83
N LYS A 368 14.64 -9.40 28.81
CA LYS A 368 15.43 -10.60 29.15
C LYS A 368 14.52 -11.75 29.56
N LEU A 369 14.92 -12.99 29.25
CA LEU A 369 14.16 -14.20 29.55
C LEU A 369 13.85 -14.33 31.05
N GLU A 370 14.78 -13.91 31.91
CA GLU A 370 14.63 -13.90 33.39
C GLU A 370 13.45 -13.00 33.81
N TYR A 371 13.30 -11.82 33.19
CA TYR A 371 12.18 -10.93 33.46
C TYR A 371 10.84 -11.55 33.02
N ILE A 372 10.83 -12.20 31.85
CA ILE A 372 9.63 -12.88 31.34
C ILE A 372 9.24 -14.03 32.30
N ALA A 373 10.22 -14.80 32.77
CA ALA A 373 10.01 -15.89 33.74
C ALA A 373 9.46 -15.36 35.08
N ASP A 374 10.00 -14.25 35.59
CA ASP A 374 9.52 -13.61 36.83
C ASP A 374 8.08 -13.13 36.71
N VAL A 375 7.72 -12.46 35.58
CA VAL A 375 6.34 -12.04 35.32
C VAL A 375 5.41 -13.26 35.22
N TYR A 376 5.84 -14.32 34.52
CA TYR A 376 5.04 -15.53 34.39
C TYR A 376 4.77 -16.17 35.76
N GLN A 377 5.80 -16.30 36.61
CA GLN A 377 5.63 -16.83 37.97
C GLN A 377 4.66 -15.98 38.81
N LYS A 378 4.74 -14.64 38.73
CA LYS A 378 3.85 -13.73 39.50
C LYS A 378 2.40 -13.70 39.02
N VAL A 379 2.13 -14.09 37.80
CA VAL A 379 0.77 -14.08 37.21
C VAL A 379 0.07 -15.44 37.42
N PHE A 380 0.84 -16.54 37.51
CA PHE A 380 0.31 -17.92 37.57
C PHE A 380 0.53 -18.61 38.93
N GLN A 381 1.05 -17.89 39.95
CA GLN A 381 0.98 -18.26 41.36
C GLN A 381 -0.19 -17.53 42.04
#